data_78430f54d110401b31cf318f3d7ab7dd
#
_entry.id   78430f54d110401b31cf318f3d7ab7dd
#
_cell.length_a   1.000
_cell.length_b   1.000
_cell.length_c   1.000
_cell.angle_alpha   90.00
_cell.angle_beta   90.00
_cell.angle_gamma   90.00
#
_symmetry.space_group_name_H-M   'P 1'
#
loop_
_entity.id
_entity.type
_entity.pdbx_description
1 polymer ?
#
loop_
_entity_poly.entity_id
_entity_poly.type
_entity_poly.pdbx_seq_one_letter_code
_entity_poly.pdbx_strand_id
1 'polypeptide(L)'
;IKDSKVAASAGGGLVLINKTTVSAQNYPTVDNVFSSTYSAYKILVNCVSSATDTIRLRYRTGGASGADHTGSSIYSYNYSYVALGGSSGETHTGASQDNYIQLGSGFSGNTGFALEIYSPYEAKNTLVTWHVIGSQSGNDYYYEGGGLVSDTTSLTGFGLYLTTSSRTLTGEILTYGYSEG
;
A
#
# COMPACT_ATOMS: atom_id res chain seq x y z
N ILE A 1 16.78 -37.57 -31.44
CA ILE A 1 16.79 -36.26 -30.75
C ILE A 1 15.73 -36.38 -29.66
N LYS A 2 16.15 -36.47 -28.39
CA LYS A 2 15.24 -36.48 -27.25
C LYS A 2 14.82 -35.02 -27.00
N ASP A 3 13.55 -34.73 -27.22
CA ASP A 3 12.94 -33.51 -26.68
C ASP A 3 13.07 -33.57 -25.15
N SER A 4 14.06 -32.87 -24.62
CA SER A 4 14.08 -32.54 -23.21
C SER A 4 12.96 -31.50 -23.03
N LYS A 5 11.77 -31.95 -22.60
CA LYS A 5 10.81 -31.05 -21.99
C LYS A 5 11.55 -30.38 -20.83
N VAL A 6 11.94 -29.13 -21.04
CA VAL A 6 12.30 -28.25 -19.95
C VAL A 6 11.04 -28.23 -19.10
N ALA A 7 11.07 -28.90 -17.94
CA ALA A 7 10.05 -28.69 -16.94
C ALA A 7 10.03 -27.17 -16.74
N ALA A 8 8.89 -26.54 -17.01
CA ALA A 8 8.69 -25.16 -16.63
C ALA A 8 8.95 -25.14 -15.12
N SER A 9 10.12 -24.64 -14.71
CA SER A 9 10.34 -24.28 -13.33
C SER A 9 9.15 -23.41 -13.00
N ALA A 10 8.50 -23.66 -11.88
CA ALA A 10 7.50 -22.73 -11.35
C ALA A 10 8.25 -21.41 -11.18
N GLY A 11 8.25 -20.61 -12.24
CA GLY A 11 9.00 -19.37 -12.29
C GLY A 11 8.48 -18.50 -11.18
N GLY A 12 9.37 -17.89 -10.41
CA GLY A 12 9.03 -16.91 -9.41
C GLY A 12 8.06 -15.90 -10.01
N GLY A 13 6.96 -15.63 -9.34
CA GLY A 13 5.90 -14.76 -9.86
C GLY A 13 5.02 -14.22 -8.76
N LEU A 14 4.04 -13.43 -9.15
CA LEU A 14 3.02 -12.92 -8.23
C LEU A 14 1.95 -13.98 -7.99
N VAL A 15 1.73 -14.32 -6.72
CA VAL A 15 0.66 -15.21 -6.26
C VAL A 15 -0.40 -14.36 -5.58
N LEU A 16 -1.64 -14.39 -6.09
CA LEU A 16 -2.77 -13.69 -5.44
C LEU A 16 -3.05 -14.37 -4.09
N ILE A 17 -2.89 -13.61 -3.00
CA ILE A 17 -3.14 -14.07 -1.63
C ILE A 17 -4.56 -13.68 -1.20
N ASN A 18 -4.97 -12.44 -1.50
CA ASN A 18 -6.24 -11.91 -1.03
C ASN A 18 -6.84 -10.93 -2.05
N LYS A 19 -8.17 -10.97 -2.17
CA LYS A 19 -8.98 -9.96 -2.84
C LYS A 19 -10.02 -9.44 -1.86
N THR A 20 -9.95 -8.15 -1.52
CA THR A 20 -10.91 -7.48 -0.64
C THR A 20 -11.76 -6.51 -1.45
N THR A 21 -13.09 -6.67 -1.40
CA THR A 21 -14.03 -5.68 -1.91
C THR A 21 -14.33 -4.68 -0.82
N VAL A 22 -14.14 -3.40 -1.12
CA VAL A 22 -14.39 -2.28 -0.21
C VAL A 22 -15.70 -1.60 -0.60
N SER A 23 -16.62 -1.46 0.34
CA SER A 23 -17.92 -0.82 0.11
C SER A 23 -18.15 0.29 1.15
N ALA A 24 -17.93 1.53 0.72
CA ALA A 24 -18.12 2.74 1.51
C ALA A 24 -17.47 2.69 2.91
N GLN A 25 -16.20 2.29 3.00
CA GLN A 25 -15.45 2.22 4.25
C GLN A 25 -14.47 3.37 4.39
N ASN A 26 -14.44 4.01 5.56
CA ASN A 26 -13.43 5.03 5.88
C ASN A 26 -12.04 4.40 6.12
N TYR A 27 -12.03 3.21 6.69
CA TYR A 27 -10.82 2.47 7.02
C TYR A 27 -10.93 0.99 6.62
N PRO A 28 -10.80 0.65 5.32
CA PRO A 28 -10.70 -0.74 4.91
C PRO A 28 -9.40 -1.36 5.42
N THR A 29 -9.53 -2.54 6.04
CA THR A 29 -8.41 -3.32 6.55
C THR A 29 -8.29 -4.66 5.83
N VAL A 30 -7.07 -5.13 5.69
CA VAL A 30 -6.72 -6.43 5.13
C VAL A 30 -5.82 -7.14 6.12
N ASP A 31 -6.39 -8.06 6.87
CA ASP A 31 -5.71 -8.76 7.94
C ASP A 31 -5.21 -10.14 7.50
N ASN A 32 -4.19 -10.65 8.18
CA ASN A 32 -3.63 -12.00 7.99
C ASN A 32 -3.17 -12.30 6.55
N VAL A 33 -2.56 -11.33 5.88
CA VAL A 33 -2.05 -11.46 4.51
C VAL A 33 -0.53 -11.50 4.43
N PHE A 34 0.17 -11.02 5.44
CA PHE A 34 1.62 -11.14 5.54
C PHE A 34 1.99 -12.36 6.41
N SER A 35 2.93 -13.16 5.93
CA SER A 35 3.39 -14.39 6.60
C SER A 35 4.85 -14.65 6.25
N SER A 36 5.44 -15.66 6.85
CA SER A 36 6.81 -16.11 6.53
C SER A 36 6.95 -16.77 5.15
N THR A 37 5.84 -16.93 4.41
CA THR A 37 5.86 -17.58 3.08
C THR A 37 6.50 -16.68 2.02
N TYR A 38 6.36 -15.37 2.15
CA TYR A 38 6.84 -14.40 1.17
C TYR A 38 7.66 -13.31 1.86
N SER A 39 8.80 -12.96 1.29
CA SER A 39 9.66 -11.87 1.76
C SER A 39 9.20 -10.50 1.26
N ALA A 40 8.44 -10.47 0.17
CA ALA A 40 7.92 -9.25 -0.43
C ALA A 40 6.49 -9.41 -0.92
N TYR A 41 5.77 -8.29 -0.98
CA TYR A 41 4.36 -8.25 -1.35
C TYR A 41 4.08 -7.08 -2.29
N LYS A 42 3.14 -7.30 -3.22
CA LYS A 42 2.56 -6.25 -4.06
C LYS A 42 1.09 -6.06 -3.71
N ILE A 43 0.70 -4.81 -3.51
CA ILE A 43 -0.69 -4.44 -3.28
C ILE A 43 -1.15 -3.55 -4.43
N LEU A 44 -2.25 -3.94 -5.05
CA LEU A 44 -2.92 -3.13 -6.07
C LEU A 44 -4.27 -2.67 -5.52
N VAL A 45 -4.52 -1.38 -5.60
CA VAL A 45 -5.78 -0.77 -5.14
C VAL A 45 -6.38 0.01 -6.30
N ASN A 46 -7.65 -0.25 -6.56
CA ASN A 46 -8.48 0.54 -7.46
C ASN A 46 -9.73 0.95 -6.69
N CYS A 47 -9.84 2.22 -6.38
CA CYS A 47 -10.92 2.72 -5.55
C CYS A 47 -11.40 4.11 -5.98
N VAL A 48 -12.58 4.44 -5.47
CA VAL A 48 -13.18 5.78 -5.56
C VAL A 48 -13.28 6.35 -4.16
N SER A 49 -12.75 7.55 -3.94
CA SER A 49 -13.00 8.31 -2.72
C SER A 49 -14.29 9.10 -2.85
N SER A 50 -15.13 9.08 -1.81
CA SER A 50 -16.40 9.81 -1.78
C SER A 50 -16.25 11.33 -1.81
N ALA A 51 -15.09 11.85 -1.41
CA ALA A 51 -14.72 13.26 -1.48
C ALA A 51 -13.21 13.44 -1.34
N THR A 52 -12.71 14.65 -1.58
CA THR A 52 -11.28 15.00 -1.48
C THR A 52 -10.72 14.70 -0.09
N ASP A 53 -9.72 13.81 -0.01
CA ASP A 53 -9.05 13.46 1.25
C ASP A 53 -7.60 13.01 1.02
N THR A 54 -6.91 12.78 2.12
CA THR A 54 -5.58 12.18 2.18
C THR A 54 -5.72 10.69 2.49
N ILE A 55 -4.99 9.85 1.74
CA ILE A 55 -4.96 8.40 1.99
C ILE A 55 -3.67 8.06 2.70
N ARG A 56 -3.80 7.29 3.78
CA ARG A 56 -2.73 6.85 4.65
C ARG A 56 -2.71 5.34 4.77
N LEU A 57 -1.51 4.79 4.87
CA LEU A 57 -1.24 3.38 5.15
C LEU A 57 -0.86 3.24 6.63
N ARG A 58 -1.45 2.26 7.30
CA ARG A 58 -1.02 1.77 8.60
C ARG A 58 -0.90 0.26 8.55
N TYR A 59 0.16 -0.25 9.13
CA TYR A 59 0.30 -1.70 9.26
C TYR A 59 -0.49 -2.23 10.45
N ARG A 60 -0.71 -3.55 10.44
CA ARG A 60 -1.50 -4.25 11.44
C ARG A 60 -0.77 -5.49 11.95
N THR A 61 -1.04 -5.84 13.21
CA THR A 61 -0.51 -7.01 13.91
C THR A 61 -1.66 -7.89 14.39
N GLY A 62 -1.36 -9.07 14.97
CA GLY A 62 -2.37 -9.91 15.59
C GLY A 62 -3.14 -10.85 14.65
N GLY A 63 -2.68 -11.02 13.40
CA GLY A 63 -3.30 -11.95 12.45
C GLY A 63 -4.75 -11.60 12.16
N ALA A 64 -5.66 -12.59 12.18
CA ALA A 64 -7.07 -12.41 11.84
C ALA A 64 -7.84 -11.51 12.83
N SER A 65 -7.33 -11.32 14.04
CA SER A 65 -7.93 -10.41 15.04
C SER A 65 -7.46 -8.97 14.88
N GLY A 66 -6.62 -8.69 13.96
CA GLY A 66 -5.90 -7.49 13.57
C GLY A 66 -6.03 -6.24 14.45
N ALA A 67 -4.92 -5.74 14.91
CA ALA A 67 -4.84 -4.46 15.61
C ALA A 67 -3.89 -3.52 14.86
N ASP A 68 -4.18 -2.22 14.88
CA ASP A 68 -3.29 -1.23 14.29
C ASP A 68 -1.94 -1.20 14.98
N HIS A 69 -0.89 -1.22 14.19
CA HIS A 69 0.46 -1.03 14.68
C HIS A 69 0.74 0.48 14.82
N THR A 70 0.48 1.01 16.02
CA THR A 70 0.46 2.46 16.32
C THR A 70 1.60 2.91 17.22
N GLY A 71 2.77 2.33 17.10
CA GLY A 71 3.94 2.85 17.81
C GLY A 71 4.17 4.32 17.46
N SER A 72 4.31 5.18 18.46
CA SER A 72 4.67 6.58 18.22
C SER A 72 6.07 6.64 17.62
N SER A 73 6.19 7.37 16.52
CA SER A 73 7.49 7.66 15.90
C SER A 73 8.20 6.49 15.22
N ILE A 74 7.45 5.48 14.74
CA ILE A 74 8.04 4.34 14.04
C ILE A 74 7.93 4.43 12.51
N TYR A 75 7.05 5.29 11.99
CA TYR A 75 6.85 5.48 10.57
C TYR A 75 7.64 6.68 10.06
N SER A 76 8.34 6.50 8.95
CA SER A 76 8.98 7.58 8.20
C SER A 76 8.67 7.42 6.73
N TYR A 77 8.42 8.52 6.03
CA TYR A 77 8.12 8.50 4.61
C TYR A 77 8.53 9.80 3.93
N ASN A 78 8.72 9.71 2.61
CA ASN A 78 8.88 10.84 1.72
C ASN A 78 8.21 10.51 0.39
N TYR A 79 7.56 11.48 -0.23
CA TYR A 79 7.00 11.35 -1.58
C TYR A 79 7.12 12.65 -2.36
N SER A 80 7.16 12.50 -3.68
CA SER A 80 7.00 13.58 -4.63
C SER A 80 5.69 13.45 -5.38
N TYR A 81 5.19 14.55 -5.94
CA TYR A 81 4.02 14.53 -6.80
C TYR A 81 4.11 15.59 -7.89
N VAL A 82 3.43 15.32 -8.99
CA VAL A 82 3.33 16.19 -10.15
C VAL A 82 1.90 16.16 -10.70
N ALA A 83 1.40 17.33 -11.13
CA ALA A 83 0.13 17.41 -11.84
C ALA A 83 0.29 16.90 -13.27
N LEU A 84 -0.57 15.96 -13.68
CA LEU A 84 -0.59 15.44 -15.04
C LEU A 84 -1.31 16.44 -15.94
N GLY A 85 -0.63 16.90 -17.01
CA GLY A 85 -1.18 17.88 -17.94
C GLY A 85 -1.10 19.34 -17.48
N GLY A 86 -0.45 19.61 -16.36
CA GLY A 86 -0.23 20.96 -15.83
C GLY A 86 1.24 21.40 -15.95
N SER A 87 1.48 22.70 -15.69
CA SER A 87 2.83 23.29 -15.63
C SER A 87 3.40 23.38 -14.21
N SER A 88 2.81 22.71 -13.26
CA SER A 88 3.28 22.67 -11.87
C SER A 88 4.53 21.80 -11.75
N GLY A 89 5.57 22.35 -11.14
CA GLY A 89 6.79 21.61 -10.84
C GLY A 89 6.57 20.50 -9.82
N GLU A 90 7.56 19.65 -9.70
CA GLU A 90 7.59 18.59 -8.68
C GLU A 90 7.58 19.18 -7.27
N THR A 91 6.78 18.60 -6.39
CA THR A 91 6.71 18.98 -4.99
C THR A 91 7.05 17.76 -4.12
N HIS A 92 7.88 17.98 -3.10
CA HIS A 92 8.29 16.94 -2.15
C HIS A 92 7.62 17.16 -0.80
N THR A 93 7.19 16.07 -0.17
CA THR A 93 6.62 16.07 1.17
C THR A 93 7.09 14.83 1.92
N GLY A 94 7.45 15.00 3.19
CA GLY A 94 7.87 13.89 4.01
C GLY A 94 7.63 14.15 5.49
N ALA A 95 7.63 13.08 6.26
CA ALA A 95 7.63 13.10 7.71
C ALA A 95 8.51 11.98 8.25
N SER A 96 9.08 12.23 9.41
CA SER A 96 9.75 11.24 10.22
C SER A 96 9.05 11.16 11.58
N GLN A 97 9.06 9.97 12.18
CA GLN A 97 8.47 9.75 13.50
C GLN A 97 6.95 9.98 13.56
N ASP A 98 6.23 9.43 12.61
CA ASP A 98 4.77 9.43 12.58
C ASP A 98 4.19 8.06 13.03
N ASN A 99 2.87 7.91 13.00
CA ASN A 99 2.17 6.66 13.27
C ASN A 99 1.44 6.11 12.02
N TYR A 100 1.81 6.58 10.83
CA TYR A 100 1.32 6.16 9.52
C TYR A 100 2.30 6.54 8.41
N ILE A 101 2.08 6.01 7.21
CA ILE A 101 2.70 6.47 5.96
C ILE A 101 1.63 7.21 5.15
N GLN A 102 1.88 8.44 4.78
CA GLN A 102 0.99 9.17 3.87
C GLN A 102 1.34 8.82 2.42
N LEU A 103 0.38 8.23 1.71
CA LEU A 103 0.55 7.80 0.32
C LEU A 103 0.37 8.94 -0.68
N GLY A 104 -0.33 9.97 -0.28
CA GLY A 104 -0.63 11.16 -1.06
C GLY A 104 -1.83 11.91 -0.49
N SER A 105 -2.14 13.08 -1.01
CA SER A 105 -3.18 13.94 -0.50
C SER A 105 -4.09 14.49 -1.60
N GLY A 106 -5.30 14.88 -1.22
CA GLY A 106 -6.23 15.56 -2.11
C GLY A 106 -6.98 14.67 -3.09
N PHE A 107 -6.97 13.35 -2.92
CA PHE A 107 -7.67 12.44 -3.82
C PHE A 107 -9.18 12.59 -3.74
N SER A 108 -9.81 12.75 -4.90
CA SER A 108 -11.26 12.76 -5.08
C SER A 108 -11.61 11.95 -6.33
N GLY A 109 -12.58 11.04 -6.24
CA GLY A 109 -12.95 10.19 -7.37
C GLY A 109 -12.00 9.01 -7.56
N ASN A 110 -11.75 8.63 -8.81
CA ASN A 110 -10.95 7.44 -9.14
C ASN A 110 -9.50 7.60 -8.71
N THR A 111 -9.00 6.58 -8.02
CA THR A 111 -7.61 6.54 -7.55
C THR A 111 -7.08 5.13 -7.65
N GLY A 112 -5.93 4.97 -8.29
CA GLY A 112 -5.21 3.72 -8.42
C GLY A 112 -3.87 3.75 -7.68
N PHE A 113 -3.56 2.71 -6.90
CA PHE A 113 -2.28 2.57 -6.21
C PHE A 113 -1.60 1.26 -6.55
N ALA A 114 -0.27 1.30 -6.58
CA ALA A 114 0.58 0.12 -6.48
C ALA A 114 1.57 0.34 -5.35
N LEU A 115 1.62 -0.60 -4.38
CA LEU A 115 2.59 -0.61 -3.30
C LEU A 115 3.44 -1.88 -3.39
N GLU A 116 4.75 -1.73 -3.16
CA GLU A 116 5.69 -2.84 -2.97
C GLU A 116 6.15 -2.80 -1.52
N ILE A 117 5.92 -3.87 -0.77
CA ILE A 117 6.22 -3.98 0.65
C ILE A 117 7.26 -5.08 0.85
N TYR A 118 8.31 -4.78 1.57
CA TYR A 118 9.45 -5.67 1.79
C TYR A 118 9.56 -6.02 3.26
N SER A 119 9.70 -7.33 3.54
CA SER A 119 9.95 -7.88 4.87
C SER A 119 8.92 -7.55 5.97
N PRO A 120 7.62 -7.48 5.68
CA PRO A 120 6.64 -7.05 6.70
C PRO A 120 6.50 -8.05 7.85
N TYR A 121 6.73 -9.35 7.60
CA TYR A 121 6.59 -10.40 8.61
C TYR A 121 7.90 -10.73 9.32
N GLU A 122 9.02 -10.21 8.84
CA GLU A 122 10.33 -10.47 9.41
C GLU A 122 10.64 -9.54 10.59
N ALA A 123 11.46 -9.99 11.55
CA ALA A 123 11.88 -9.21 12.70
C ALA A 123 12.96 -8.16 12.32
N LYS A 124 12.63 -7.30 11.38
CA LYS A 124 13.45 -6.18 10.88
C LYS A 124 12.58 -5.06 10.34
N ASN A 125 13.18 -3.93 10.01
CA ASN A 125 12.44 -2.81 9.44
C ASN A 125 11.65 -3.23 8.18
N THR A 126 10.39 -2.85 8.12
CA THR A 126 9.56 -3.00 6.93
C THR A 126 9.76 -1.80 6.02
N LEU A 127 10.05 -2.05 4.75
CA LEU A 127 10.19 -1.02 3.73
C LEU A 127 8.98 -1.03 2.80
N VAL A 128 8.62 0.13 2.26
CA VAL A 128 7.57 0.26 1.26
C VAL A 128 7.93 1.30 0.22
N THR A 129 7.62 1.02 -1.02
CA THR A 129 7.57 2.00 -2.11
C THR A 129 6.17 2.02 -2.70
N TRP A 130 5.77 3.13 -3.30
CA TRP A 130 4.45 3.24 -3.90
C TRP A 130 4.39 4.20 -5.07
N HIS A 131 3.37 3.97 -5.90
CA HIS A 131 2.92 4.84 -6.96
C HIS A 131 1.42 5.03 -6.83
N VAL A 132 0.96 6.26 -6.95
CA VAL A 132 -0.48 6.59 -6.91
C VAL A 132 -0.82 7.51 -8.07
N ILE A 133 -1.91 7.22 -8.75
CA ILE A 133 -2.54 8.12 -9.71
C ILE A 133 -3.96 8.39 -9.24
N GLY A 134 -4.33 9.67 -9.16
CA GLY A 134 -5.67 10.03 -8.73
C GLY A 134 -6.01 11.47 -9.05
N SER A 135 -7.31 11.74 -9.07
CA SER A 135 -7.84 13.08 -9.36
C SER A 135 -7.93 13.91 -8.09
N GLN A 136 -7.58 15.18 -8.19
CA GLN A 136 -7.72 16.19 -7.14
C GLN A 136 -8.30 17.47 -7.74
N SER A 137 -9.51 17.84 -7.33
CA SER A 137 -10.13 19.10 -7.73
C SER A 137 -10.12 19.37 -9.25
N GLY A 138 -10.33 18.33 -10.05
CA GLY A 138 -10.39 18.43 -11.51
C GLY A 138 -9.04 18.32 -12.24
N ASN A 139 -7.94 18.11 -11.51
CA ASN A 139 -6.64 17.77 -12.08
C ASN A 139 -6.25 16.35 -11.67
N ASP A 140 -5.51 15.69 -12.53
CA ASP A 140 -4.93 14.40 -12.21
C ASP A 140 -3.51 14.58 -11.69
N TYR A 141 -3.11 13.77 -10.72
CA TYR A 141 -1.80 13.79 -10.09
C TYR A 141 -1.19 12.40 -10.07
N TYR A 142 0.12 12.37 -10.26
CA TYR A 142 0.96 11.21 -10.00
C TYR A 142 1.78 11.47 -8.74
N TYR A 143 1.79 10.49 -7.85
CA TYR A 143 2.59 10.46 -6.63
C TYR A 143 3.51 9.27 -6.67
N GLU A 144 4.72 9.43 -6.19
CA GLU A 144 5.64 8.33 -5.92
C GLU A 144 6.37 8.57 -4.60
N GLY A 145 6.65 7.50 -3.89
CA GLY A 145 7.31 7.64 -2.61
C GLY A 145 7.91 6.37 -2.05
N GLY A 146 8.59 6.56 -0.94
CA GLY A 146 9.17 5.50 -0.15
C GLY A 146 8.97 5.77 1.34
N GLY A 147 8.91 4.70 2.11
CA GLY A 147 8.77 4.78 3.55
C GLY A 147 9.30 3.54 4.25
N LEU A 148 9.39 3.65 5.55
CA LEU A 148 9.80 2.55 6.41
C LEU A 148 9.03 2.56 7.73
N VAL A 149 8.93 1.37 8.33
CA VAL A 149 8.59 1.18 9.73
C VAL A 149 9.85 0.74 10.46
N SER A 150 10.34 1.57 11.38
CA SER A 150 11.57 1.34 12.14
C SER A 150 11.31 0.49 13.39
N ASP A 151 10.71 -0.68 13.19
CA ASP A 151 10.35 -1.61 14.25
C ASP A 151 10.62 -3.04 13.75
N THR A 152 10.86 -3.94 14.69
CA THR A 152 11.11 -5.37 14.42
C THR A 152 9.88 -6.23 14.67
N THR A 153 8.71 -5.64 14.88
CA THR A 153 7.44 -6.35 15.04
C THR A 153 7.02 -7.01 13.74
N SER A 154 6.69 -8.29 13.78
CA SER A 154 6.09 -8.99 12.63
C SER A 154 4.70 -8.44 12.34
N LEU A 155 4.56 -7.82 11.17
CA LEU A 155 3.31 -7.27 10.69
C LEU A 155 2.53 -8.36 9.96
N THR A 156 1.21 -8.41 10.13
CA THR A 156 0.35 -9.47 9.56
C THR A 156 -0.67 -8.94 8.56
N GLY A 157 -0.79 -7.62 8.45
CA GLY A 157 -1.74 -6.98 7.55
C GLY A 157 -1.53 -5.48 7.46
N PHE A 158 -2.48 -4.81 6.85
CA PHE A 158 -2.46 -3.36 6.67
C PHE A 158 -3.88 -2.79 6.59
N GLY A 159 -3.99 -1.48 6.74
CA GLY A 159 -5.21 -0.72 6.49
C GLY A 159 -4.91 0.55 5.72
N LEU A 160 -5.86 0.94 4.88
CA LEU A 160 -5.87 2.21 4.18
C LEU A 160 -6.94 3.08 4.82
N TYR A 161 -6.61 4.28 5.27
CA TYR A 161 -7.61 5.12 5.90
C TYR A 161 -7.57 6.57 5.39
N LEU A 162 -8.74 7.17 5.42
CA LEU A 162 -8.95 8.56 5.12
C LEU A 162 -8.85 9.38 6.40
N THR A 163 -8.33 10.60 6.28
CA THR A 163 -8.16 11.47 7.45
C THR A 163 -9.47 12.03 7.99
N THR A 164 -10.48 12.10 7.16
CA THR A 164 -11.82 12.58 7.52
C THR A 164 -12.77 11.40 7.71
N SER A 165 -13.25 11.19 8.92
CA SER A 165 -14.04 9.99 9.30
C SER A 165 -15.37 9.84 8.55
N SER A 166 -15.93 10.91 8.01
CA SER A 166 -17.17 10.88 7.20
C SER A 166 -16.95 10.52 5.74
N ARG A 167 -15.70 10.36 5.29
CA ARG A 167 -15.34 10.02 3.91
C ARG A 167 -15.07 8.54 3.79
N THR A 168 -15.31 7.99 2.60
CA THR A 168 -15.24 6.56 2.36
C THR A 168 -14.54 6.22 1.07
N LEU A 169 -13.95 5.01 1.04
CA LEU A 169 -13.43 4.36 -0.15
C LEU A 169 -14.39 3.26 -0.60
N THR A 170 -14.53 3.11 -1.91
CA THR A 170 -15.28 2.01 -2.54
C THR A 170 -14.43 1.46 -3.68
N GLY A 171 -14.27 0.14 -3.77
CA GLY A 171 -13.45 -0.47 -4.81
C GLY A 171 -12.89 -1.83 -4.42
N GLU A 172 -11.66 -2.11 -4.86
CA GLU A 172 -11.01 -3.39 -4.64
C GLU A 172 -9.55 -3.21 -4.19
N ILE A 173 -9.10 -4.11 -3.31
CA ILE A 173 -7.71 -4.26 -2.88
C ILE A 173 -7.27 -5.69 -3.22
N LEU A 174 -6.22 -5.82 -3.99
CA LEU A 174 -5.58 -7.10 -4.34
C LEU A 174 -4.22 -7.18 -3.66
N THR A 175 -3.97 -8.25 -2.93
CA THR A 175 -2.68 -8.51 -2.27
C THR A 175 -2.04 -9.73 -2.88
N TYR A 176 -0.79 -9.57 -3.34
CA TYR A 176 0.03 -10.62 -3.93
C TYR A 176 1.31 -10.81 -3.12
N GLY A 177 1.79 -12.05 -3.06
CA GLY A 177 3.14 -12.38 -2.61
C GLY A 177 4.06 -12.65 -3.79
N TYR A 178 5.34 -12.27 -3.66
CA TYR A 178 6.38 -12.66 -4.61
C TYR A 178 6.87 -14.07 -4.25
N SER A 179 6.57 -15.06 -5.10
CA SER A 179 7.12 -16.40 -4.90
C SER A 179 8.57 -16.45 -5.40
N GLU A 180 9.44 -16.95 -4.56
CA GLU A 180 10.78 -17.39 -4.98
C GLU A 180 10.61 -18.69 -5.78
N GLY A 181 11.12 -18.72 -7.02
CA GLY A 181 11.02 -19.85 -7.91
C GLY A 181 11.84 -21.06 -7.46
#